data_cb8bf92c7e76085b1ae79c64039b6049
#
_entry.id   cb8bf92c7e76085b1ae79c64039b6049
#
_cell.length_a   1.000
_cell.length_b   1.000
_cell.length_c   1.000
_cell.angle_alpha   90.00
_cell.angle_beta   90.00
_cell.angle_gamma   90.00
#
_symmetry.space_group_name_H-M   'P 1'
#
loop_
_entity.id
_entity.type
_entity.pdbx_description
1 polymer ?
#
loop_
_entity_poly.entity_id
_entity_poly.type
_entity_poly.pdbx_seq_one_letter_code
_entity_poly.pdbx_strand_id
1 'polypeptide(L)'
;CGAGFPGVPLKLGEPSLDLTLLDSLGKRVTWLEATLRDMGVPAQCVCARAEDYAAKAREQYDIATSRAVARLNILAELCLPFVKPGGYFLAMKAAAAAEELEEAKRGIARLGGRVEKTETYDIDGAPRCVIVIRKERPTPPAYPRRYAKIKQSPL
;
A
#
# COMPACT_ATOMS: atom_id res chain seq x y z
N CYS A 1 2.62 3.39 -7.62
CA CYS A 1 1.40 2.79 -8.21
C CYS A 1 1.60 2.32 -9.66
N GLY A 2 2.73 2.61 -10.28
CA GLY A 2 3.04 2.18 -11.65
C GLY A 2 2.01 2.66 -12.67
N ALA A 3 1.39 1.73 -13.40
CA ALA A 3 0.30 2.00 -14.35
C ALA A 3 -1.10 2.04 -13.68
N GLY A 4 -1.17 2.35 -12.40
CA GLY A 4 -2.43 2.49 -11.65
C GLY A 4 -2.96 1.21 -11.02
N PHE A 5 -2.18 0.13 -11.00
CA PHE A 5 -2.62 -1.15 -10.42
C PHE A 5 -2.25 -1.27 -8.94
N PRO A 6 -3.19 -1.80 -8.10
CA PRO A 6 -4.53 -2.28 -8.41
C PRO A 6 -5.62 -1.18 -8.39
N GLY A 7 -5.27 0.07 -8.08
CA GLY A 7 -6.25 1.13 -7.78
C GLY A 7 -7.24 1.42 -8.91
N VAL A 8 -6.76 1.58 -10.16
CA VAL A 8 -7.64 1.92 -11.30
C VAL A 8 -8.63 0.80 -11.60
N PRO A 9 -8.25 -0.49 -11.72
CA PRO A 9 -9.23 -1.58 -11.84
C PRO A 9 -10.26 -1.63 -10.72
N LEU A 10 -9.84 -1.38 -9.47
CA LEU A 10 -10.76 -1.34 -8.33
C LEU A 10 -11.78 -0.20 -8.48
N LYS A 11 -11.34 1.00 -8.87
CA LYS A 11 -12.21 2.16 -9.11
C LYS A 11 -13.19 1.91 -10.26
N LEU A 12 -12.77 1.20 -11.30
CA LEU A 12 -13.65 0.83 -12.42
C LEU A 12 -14.71 -0.21 -12.00
N GLY A 13 -14.32 -1.16 -11.13
CA GLY A 13 -15.25 -2.16 -10.59
C GLY A 13 -16.19 -1.63 -9.52
N GLU A 14 -15.75 -0.64 -8.76
CA GLU A 14 -16.51 0.01 -7.69
C GLU A 14 -16.35 1.55 -7.80
N PRO A 15 -17.22 2.20 -8.59
CA PRO A 15 -17.13 3.63 -8.86
C PRO A 15 -17.30 4.55 -7.65
N SER A 16 -17.84 4.04 -6.53
CA SER A 16 -18.01 4.82 -5.29
C SER A 16 -16.70 5.05 -4.53
N LEU A 17 -15.62 4.31 -4.86
CA LEU A 17 -14.34 4.44 -4.17
C LEU A 17 -13.70 5.83 -4.42
N ASP A 18 -13.26 6.48 -3.36
CA ASP A 18 -12.33 7.62 -3.45
C ASP A 18 -10.91 7.10 -3.64
N LEU A 19 -10.36 7.28 -4.85
CA LEU A 19 -9.06 6.73 -5.22
C LEU A 19 -7.96 7.78 -5.14
N THR A 20 -6.90 7.48 -4.38
CA THR A 20 -5.63 8.20 -4.42
C THR A 20 -4.51 7.28 -4.93
N LEU A 21 -3.82 7.71 -5.99
CA LEU A 21 -2.68 7.03 -6.59
C LEU A 21 -1.39 7.76 -6.22
N LEU A 22 -0.52 7.10 -5.47
CA LEU A 22 0.75 7.65 -5.01
C LEU A 22 1.93 7.01 -5.74
N ASP A 23 2.76 7.80 -6.37
CA ASP A 23 4.05 7.36 -6.95
C ASP A 23 5.11 8.47 -6.83
N SER A 24 6.37 8.07 -6.64
CA SER A 24 7.47 9.03 -6.54
C SER A 24 8.03 9.49 -7.89
N LEU A 25 7.62 8.88 -9.00
CA LEU A 25 8.10 9.20 -10.33
C LEU A 25 7.11 10.12 -11.06
N GLY A 26 7.47 11.40 -11.24
CA GLY A 26 6.63 12.41 -11.87
C GLY A 26 6.10 12.00 -13.24
N LYS A 27 6.93 11.40 -14.11
CA LYS A 27 6.50 10.91 -15.43
C LYS A 27 5.33 9.91 -15.35
N ARG A 28 5.31 9.03 -14.34
CA ARG A 28 4.21 8.07 -14.14
C ARG A 28 2.94 8.78 -13.69
N VAL A 29 3.09 9.72 -12.76
CA VAL A 29 1.95 10.50 -12.25
C VAL A 29 1.30 11.31 -13.35
N THR A 30 2.08 12.04 -14.15
CA THR A 30 1.57 12.81 -15.29
C THR A 30 0.86 11.94 -16.32
N TRP A 31 1.43 10.77 -16.63
CA TRP A 31 0.79 9.80 -17.52
C TRP A 31 -0.53 9.28 -16.97
N LEU A 32 -0.58 8.93 -15.66
CA LEU A 32 -1.80 8.47 -14.99
C LEU A 32 -2.88 9.55 -15.00
N GLU A 33 -2.54 10.80 -14.68
CA GLU A 33 -3.48 11.92 -14.71
C GLU A 33 -4.11 12.11 -16.09
N ALA A 34 -3.29 12.07 -17.14
CA ALA A 34 -3.78 12.17 -18.52
C ALA A 34 -4.70 11.00 -18.86
N THR A 35 -4.25 9.76 -18.62
CA THR A 35 -5.02 8.54 -18.92
C THR A 35 -6.36 8.51 -18.17
N LEU A 36 -6.37 8.82 -16.88
CA LEU A 36 -7.60 8.82 -16.07
C LEU A 36 -8.60 9.89 -16.53
N ARG A 37 -8.12 11.06 -16.93
CA ARG A 37 -8.93 12.13 -17.51
C ARG A 37 -9.57 11.67 -18.82
N ASP A 38 -8.79 11.06 -19.72
CA ASP A 38 -9.28 10.55 -21.01
C ASP A 38 -10.30 9.42 -20.82
N MET A 39 -10.15 8.61 -19.78
CA MET A 39 -11.10 7.57 -19.41
C MET A 39 -12.31 8.08 -18.63
N GLY A 40 -12.36 9.34 -18.21
CA GLY A 40 -13.41 9.89 -17.35
C GLY A 40 -13.43 9.27 -15.94
N VAL A 41 -12.31 8.76 -15.45
CA VAL A 41 -12.19 8.11 -14.13
C VAL A 41 -11.68 9.12 -13.10
N PRO A 42 -12.49 9.57 -12.14
CA PRO A 42 -12.03 10.50 -11.11
C PRO A 42 -11.10 9.81 -10.12
N ALA A 43 -9.90 10.37 -9.95
CA ALA A 43 -8.94 9.94 -8.96
C ALA A 43 -7.96 11.07 -8.62
N GLN A 44 -7.41 11.05 -7.41
CA GLN A 44 -6.33 11.93 -7.02
C GLN A 44 -4.99 11.26 -7.34
N CYS A 45 -4.14 11.93 -8.12
CA CYS A 45 -2.76 11.49 -8.36
C CYS A 45 -1.79 12.35 -7.55
N VAL A 46 -0.87 11.69 -6.83
CA VAL A 46 0.09 12.35 -5.94
C VAL A 46 1.50 11.95 -6.32
N CYS A 47 2.33 12.95 -6.68
CA CYS A 47 3.75 12.77 -6.94
C CYS A 47 4.54 13.03 -5.66
N ALA A 48 4.82 11.98 -4.89
CA ALA A 48 5.60 12.08 -3.65
C ALA A 48 6.16 10.71 -3.26
N ARG A 49 7.17 10.69 -2.40
CA ARG A 49 7.54 9.48 -1.67
C ARG A 49 6.52 9.20 -0.57
N ALA A 50 6.26 7.91 -0.28
CA ALA A 50 5.27 7.51 0.70
C ALA A 50 5.61 8.04 2.10
N GLU A 51 6.88 7.94 2.51
CA GLU A 51 7.34 8.43 3.80
C GLU A 51 7.18 9.93 3.99
N ASP A 52 7.29 10.70 2.91
CA ASP A 52 7.11 12.18 2.95
C ASP A 52 5.62 12.55 2.94
N TYR A 53 4.83 11.86 2.11
CA TYR A 53 3.40 12.14 2.00
C TYR A 53 2.62 11.71 3.25
N ALA A 54 3.10 10.71 3.98
CA ALA A 54 2.50 10.26 5.24
C ALA A 54 2.38 11.37 6.31
N ALA A 55 3.24 12.40 6.27
CA ALA A 55 3.10 13.54 7.15
C ALA A 55 1.82 14.36 6.91
N LYS A 56 1.33 14.39 5.65
CA LYS A 56 0.14 15.14 5.23
C LYS A 56 -1.15 14.31 5.25
N ALA A 57 -1.04 13.00 5.03
CA ALA A 57 -2.16 12.10 4.82
C ALA A 57 -2.20 10.95 5.83
N ARG A 58 -1.68 11.20 7.04
CA ARG A 58 -1.60 10.21 8.11
C ARG A 58 -2.98 9.76 8.54
N GLU A 59 -3.17 8.43 8.53
CA GLU A 59 -4.40 7.77 9.01
C GLU A 59 -5.70 8.36 8.41
N GLN A 60 -5.66 8.69 7.11
CA GLN A 60 -6.81 9.27 6.40
C GLN A 60 -7.54 8.27 5.50
N TYR A 61 -6.94 7.12 5.21
CA TYR A 61 -7.49 6.14 4.27
C TYR A 61 -8.09 4.94 5.00
N ASP A 62 -9.21 4.46 4.51
CA ASP A 62 -9.85 3.23 5.00
C ASP A 62 -9.05 2.00 4.55
N ILE A 63 -8.51 2.05 3.32
CA ILE A 63 -7.71 0.97 2.73
C ILE A 63 -6.47 1.54 2.06
N ALA A 64 -5.31 0.94 2.32
CA ALA A 64 -4.12 1.09 1.51
C ALA A 64 -3.82 -0.22 0.77
N THR A 65 -3.35 -0.14 -0.47
CA THR A 65 -2.94 -1.31 -1.25
C THR A 65 -1.54 -1.12 -1.81
N SER A 66 -0.81 -2.22 -1.98
CA SER A 66 0.47 -2.20 -2.71
C SER A 66 0.69 -3.50 -3.48
N ARG A 67 1.34 -3.37 -4.67
CA ARG A 67 1.72 -4.49 -5.52
C ARG A 67 3.14 -4.29 -6.06
N ALA A 68 4.00 -5.30 -5.91
CA ALA A 68 5.33 -5.36 -6.51
C ALA A 68 6.25 -4.14 -6.21
N VAL A 69 6.19 -3.59 -4.99
CA VAL A 69 6.98 -2.41 -4.59
C VAL A 69 8.24 -2.82 -3.83
N ALA A 70 8.11 -3.61 -2.73
CA ALA A 70 9.20 -4.02 -1.86
C ALA A 70 8.83 -5.25 -1.02
N ARG A 71 9.74 -5.75 -0.18
CA ARG A 71 9.44 -6.77 0.83
C ARG A 71 8.41 -6.25 1.84
N LEU A 72 7.67 -7.17 2.47
CA LEU A 72 6.52 -6.81 3.32
C LEU A 72 6.91 -5.96 4.53
N ASN A 73 8.06 -6.21 5.16
CA ASN A 73 8.56 -5.42 6.28
C ASN A 73 8.78 -3.94 5.92
N ILE A 74 9.29 -3.67 4.70
CA ILE A 74 9.43 -2.31 4.16
C ILE A 74 8.06 -1.72 3.83
N LEU A 75 7.20 -2.49 3.15
CA LEU A 75 5.85 -2.04 2.74
C LEU A 75 4.97 -1.70 3.93
N ALA A 76 5.04 -2.47 5.00
CA ALA A 76 4.26 -2.22 6.21
C ALA A 76 4.54 -0.81 6.76
N GLU A 77 5.81 -0.40 6.82
CA GLU A 77 6.19 0.93 7.30
C GLU A 77 5.79 2.07 6.33
N LEU A 78 5.74 1.79 5.03
CA LEU A 78 5.33 2.77 4.02
C LEU A 78 3.80 2.91 3.89
N CYS A 79 3.02 1.86 4.22
CA CYS A 79 1.58 1.83 3.96
C CYS A 79 0.72 2.00 5.22
N LEU A 80 1.07 1.35 6.34
CA LEU A 80 0.27 1.41 7.58
C LEU A 80 0.09 2.83 8.15
N PRO A 81 1.04 3.77 8.01
CA PRO A 81 0.83 5.14 8.45
C PRO A 81 -0.32 5.88 7.76
N PHE A 82 -0.75 5.45 6.57
CA PHE A 82 -1.89 6.03 5.86
C PHE A 82 -3.24 5.51 6.33
N VAL A 83 -3.27 4.31 6.92
CA VAL A 83 -4.50 3.59 7.23
C VAL A 83 -5.06 4.04 8.57
N LYS A 84 -6.34 4.39 8.61
CA LYS A 84 -7.10 4.68 9.83
C LYS A 84 -7.11 3.48 10.77
N PRO A 85 -7.11 3.64 12.09
CA PRO A 85 -7.50 2.56 13.00
C PRO A 85 -8.87 2.00 12.61
N GLY A 86 -8.98 0.67 12.50
CA GLY A 86 -10.14 -0.04 11.97
C GLY A 86 -10.08 -0.33 10.47
N GLY A 87 -9.22 0.33 9.72
CA GLY A 87 -9.00 0.10 8.28
C GLY A 87 -8.01 -1.03 7.97
N TYR A 88 -7.63 -1.16 6.70
CA TYR A 88 -6.85 -2.30 6.21
C TYR A 88 -5.68 -1.89 5.30
N PHE A 89 -4.58 -2.60 5.42
CA PHE A 89 -3.53 -2.64 4.41
C PHE A 89 -3.58 -3.99 3.67
N LEU A 90 -3.74 -3.94 2.34
CA LEU A 90 -3.81 -5.12 1.47
C LEU A 90 -2.51 -5.23 0.68
N ALA A 91 -1.61 -6.13 1.10
CA ALA A 91 -0.34 -6.36 0.42
C ALA A 91 -0.47 -7.49 -0.61
N MET A 92 -0.42 -7.14 -1.90
CA MET A 92 -0.49 -8.11 -3.00
C MET A 92 0.91 -8.67 -3.27
N LYS A 93 1.06 -10.00 -3.14
CA LYS A 93 2.34 -10.71 -3.21
C LYS A 93 2.28 -11.93 -4.14
N ALA A 94 3.46 -12.43 -4.53
CA ALA A 94 3.61 -13.76 -5.10
C ALA A 94 3.50 -14.84 -4.00
N ALA A 95 3.44 -16.12 -4.37
CA ALA A 95 3.19 -17.24 -3.45
C ALA A 95 4.19 -17.38 -2.30
N ALA A 96 5.45 -16.98 -2.47
CA ALA A 96 6.50 -17.10 -1.46
C ALA A 96 6.40 -16.04 -0.33
N ALA A 97 5.18 -15.64 0.04
CA ALA A 97 4.96 -14.58 1.01
C ALA A 97 5.09 -15.03 2.48
N ALA A 98 5.14 -16.32 2.76
CA ALA A 98 5.18 -16.83 4.14
C ALA A 98 6.44 -16.36 4.90
N GLU A 99 7.63 -16.43 4.27
CA GLU A 99 8.87 -15.95 4.85
C GLU A 99 8.84 -14.44 5.09
N GLU A 100 8.41 -13.65 4.08
CA GLU A 100 8.27 -12.21 4.23
C GLU A 100 7.27 -11.83 5.33
N LEU A 101 6.23 -12.64 5.52
CA LEU A 101 5.23 -12.44 6.56
C LEU A 101 5.83 -12.64 7.96
N GLU A 102 6.61 -13.72 8.16
CA GLU A 102 7.27 -13.95 9.44
C GLU A 102 8.24 -12.82 9.79
N GLU A 103 9.05 -12.37 8.83
CA GLU A 103 9.96 -11.24 9.01
C GLU A 103 9.22 -9.94 9.38
N ALA A 104 8.05 -9.70 8.77
CA ALA A 104 7.31 -8.45 8.94
C ALA A 104 6.42 -8.41 10.18
N LYS A 105 6.09 -9.53 10.83
CA LYS A 105 5.11 -9.60 11.93
C LYS A 105 5.40 -8.61 13.06
N ARG A 106 6.65 -8.53 13.50
CA ARG A 106 7.05 -7.61 14.59
C ARG A 106 6.90 -6.15 14.17
N GLY A 107 7.32 -5.83 12.95
CA GLY A 107 7.18 -4.50 12.37
C GLY A 107 5.72 -4.08 12.23
N ILE A 108 4.88 -4.96 11.68
CA ILE A 108 3.43 -4.76 11.55
C ILE A 108 2.81 -4.43 12.91
N ALA A 109 3.09 -5.25 13.94
CA ALA A 109 2.57 -5.02 15.29
C ALA A 109 3.05 -3.68 15.88
N ARG A 110 4.32 -3.31 15.67
CA ARG A 110 4.89 -2.03 16.10
C ARG A 110 4.22 -0.84 15.43
N LEU A 111 3.82 -0.99 14.16
CA LEU A 111 3.13 0.04 13.38
C LEU A 111 1.61 0.11 13.67
N GLY A 112 1.12 -0.68 14.61
CA GLY A 112 -0.28 -0.71 15.01
C GLY A 112 -1.16 -1.62 14.18
N GLY A 113 -0.57 -2.51 13.37
CA GLY A 113 -1.28 -3.49 12.55
C GLY A 113 -1.29 -4.89 13.15
N ARG A 114 -2.21 -5.73 12.68
CA ARG A 114 -2.27 -7.18 12.94
C ARG A 114 -2.61 -7.90 11.64
N VAL A 115 -1.86 -8.95 11.34
CA VAL A 115 -2.20 -9.84 10.21
C VAL A 115 -3.51 -10.55 10.56
N GLU A 116 -4.52 -10.34 9.72
CA GLU A 116 -5.84 -10.95 9.90
C GLU A 116 -5.94 -12.28 9.16
N LYS A 117 -5.55 -12.28 7.89
CA LYS A 117 -5.54 -13.47 7.03
C LYS A 117 -4.62 -13.31 5.82
N THR A 118 -4.37 -14.42 5.15
CA THR A 118 -3.73 -14.47 3.84
C THR A 118 -4.66 -15.21 2.90
N GLU A 119 -5.12 -14.53 1.84
CA GLU A 119 -5.93 -15.12 0.78
C GLU A 119 -5.03 -15.49 -0.38
N THR A 120 -5.11 -16.75 -0.82
CA THR A 120 -4.36 -17.26 -1.97
C THR A 120 -5.28 -17.44 -3.17
N TYR A 121 -4.76 -17.15 -4.36
CA TYR A 121 -5.46 -17.32 -5.61
C TYR A 121 -4.48 -17.61 -6.74
N ASP A 122 -4.96 -18.08 -7.85
CA ASP A 122 -4.14 -18.38 -9.03
C ASP A 122 -4.50 -17.45 -10.19
N ILE A 123 -3.50 -17.02 -10.93
CA ILE A 123 -3.67 -16.32 -12.20
C ILE A 123 -2.83 -17.06 -13.24
N ASP A 124 -3.49 -17.75 -14.16
CA ASP A 124 -2.86 -18.48 -15.27
C ASP A 124 -1.75 -19.44 -14.80
N GLY A 125 -2.01 -20.24 -13.76
CA GLY A 125 -1.03 -21.15 -13.16
C GLY A 125 0.05 -20.47 -12.30
N ALA A 126 -0.03 -19.16 -12.09
CA ALA A 126 0.89 -18.43 -11.24
C ALA A 126 0.22 -18.10 -9.88
N PRO A 127 0.62 -18.77 -8.80
CA PRO A 127 0.04 -18.54 -7.48
C PRO A 127 0.37 -17.12 -6.97
N ARG A 128 -0.63 -16.49 -6.39
CA ARG A 128 -0.60 -15.15 -5.81
C ARG A 128 -1.25 -15.16 -4.43
N CYS A 129 -0.99 -14.12 -3.65
CA CYS A 129 -1.71 -13.93 -2.39
C CYS A 129 -1.94 -12.45 -2.07
N VAL A 130 -2.95 -12.22 -1.26
CA VAL A 130 -3.20 -10.93 -0.58
C VAL A 130 -3.04 -11.16 0.91
N ILE A 131 -2.09 -10.47 1.52
CA ILE A 131 -1.95 -10.42 2.97
C ILE A 131 -2.81 -9.28 3.47
N VAL A 132 -3.83 -9.61 4.26
CA VAL A 132 -4.77 -8.67 4.85
C VAL A 132 -4.27 -8.29 6.25
N ILE A 133 -3.93 -7.02 6.41
CA ILE A 133 -3.42 -6.46 7.67
C ILE A 133 -4.43 -5.44 8.17
N ARG A 134 -5.06 -5.73 9.29
CA ARG A 134 -5.96 -4.80 9.98
C ARG A 134 -5.16 -3.78 10.78
N LYS A 135 -5.52 -2.51 10.67
CA LYS A 135 -4.98 -1.45 11.52
C LYS A 135 -5.76 -1.40 12.83
N GLU A 136 -5.15 -1.75 13.95
CA GLU A 136 -5.81 -1.80 15.25
C GLU A 136 -5.56 -0.54 16.10
N ARG A 137 -4.38 0.07 15.94
CA ARG A 137 -3.94 1.22 16.73
C ARG A 137 -3.25 2.26 15.86
N PRO A 138 -3.20 3.53 16.28
CA PRO A 138 -2.41 4.54 15.59
C PRO A 138 -0.94 4.12 15.43
N THR A 139 -0.35 4.46 14.29
CA THR A 139 1.09 4.27 14.07
C THR A 139 1.85 5.27 14.95
N PRO A 140 2.89 4.84 15.70
CA PRO A 140 3.67 5.75 16.53
C PRO A 140 4.28 6.90 15.71
N PRO A 141 4.41 8.13 16.27
CA PRO A 141 4.87 9.32 15.53
C PRO A 141 6.26 9.19 14.90
N ALA A 142 7.10 8.29 15.43
CA ALA A 142 8.44 8.02 14.89
C ALA A 142 8.44 7.35 13.52
N TYR A 143 7.27 6.89 13.03
CA TYR A 143 7.09 6.20 11.75
C TYR A 143 6.16 6.99 10.82
N PRO A 144 6.34 6.90 9.48
CA PRO A 144 7.43 6.19 8.82
C PRO A 144 8.77 6.91 9.00
N ARG A 145 9.85 6.14 9.01
CA ARG A 145 11.22 6.66 8.94
C ARG A 145 11.56 7.06 7.51
N ARG A 146 12.67 7.77 7.31
CA ARG A 146 13.20 8.03 5.96
C ARG A 146 13.51 6.72 5.24
N TYR A 147 13.22 6.64 3.95
CA TYR A 147 13.35 5.42 3.16
C TYR A 147 14.72 4.73 3.25
N ALA A 148 15.81 5.51 3.24
CA ALA A 148 17.15 4.98 3.40
C ALA A 148 17.31 4.18 4.71
N LYS A 149 16.73 4.66 5.81
CA LYS A 149 16.74 3.99 7.12
C LYS A 149 15.85 2.74 7.12
N ILE A 150 14.68 2.82 6.49
CA ILE A 150 13.78 1.66 6.33
C ILE A 150 14.48 0.55 5.57
N LYS A 151 15.14 0.88 4.45
CA LYS A 151 15.86 -0.09 3.62
C LYS A 151 17.07 -0.70 4.31
N GLN A 152 17.81 0.11 5.07
CA GLN A 152 19.01 -0.34 5.77
C GLN A 152 18.69 -1.28 6.94
N SER A 153 17.59 -1.02 7.65
CA SER A 153 17.19 -1.75 8.85
C SER A 153 15.65 -1.83 8.90
N PRO A 154 15.02 -2.72 8.09
CA PRO A 154 13.59 -2.95 8.16
C PRO A 154 13.13 -3.36 9.56
N LEU A 155 11.85 -3.11 9.88
CA LEU A 155 11.25 -3.48 11.19
C LEU A 155 10.99 -4.97 11.29
#